data_dc16c9252be35b1cc9c0473a9bd7ebcb
#
_entry.id   dc16c9252be35b1cc9c0473a9bd7ebcb
#
_cell.length_a   1.000
_cell.length_b   1.000
_cell.length_c   1.000
_cell.angle_alpha   90.00
_cell.angle_beta   90.00
_cell.angle_gamma   90.00
#
_symmetry.space_group_name_H-M   'P 1'
#
loop_
_entity.id
_entity.type
_entity.pdbx_description
1 polymer ?
#
loop_
_entity_poly.entity_id
_entity_poly.type
_entity_poly.pdbx_seq_one_letter_code
_entity_poly.pdbx_strand_id
1 'polypeptide(L)'
;MKRIVILVLAAMMAGLCACSAQTVWETVGGGCVRESDGASSVICVRLPQDAVEEVFAERGARQIYTQPGGGYEIVTQVLPAASMQSVVRSLSGFDASALRVYESGSRSRPVWQFAWYAASDEGGRLYRCKVISEGAHCYALTFSAPEGSGTAYDTTAAELFSSMELQPA
;
A
#
# COMPACT_ATOMS: atom_id res chain seq x y z
N MET A 1 14.33 44.33 -37.07
CA MET A 1 15.00 43.08 -36.70
C MET A 1 15.04 42.79 -35.18
N LYS A 2 14.89 43.78 -34.30
CA LYS A 2 14.91 43.53 -32.81
C LYS A 2 13.62 42.93 -32.20
N ARG A 3 12.48 42.96 -32.88
CA ARG A 3 11.20 42.47 -32.36
C ARG A 3 10.93 40.98 -32.56
N ILE A 4 11.64 40.37 -33.51
CA ILE A 4 11.48 38.91 -33.78
C ILE A 4 12.27 38.05 -32.81
N VAL A 5 13.39 38.56 -32.26
CA VAL A 5 14.25 37.81 -31.32
C VAL A 5 13.56 37.64 -29.96
N ILE A 6 12.72 38.60 -29.54
CA ILE A 6 12.03 38.52 -28.24
C ILE A 6 10.89 37.49 -28.25
N LEU A 7 10.24 37.31 -29.41
CA LEU A 7 9.17 36.30 -29.54
C LEU A 7 9.69 34.86 -29.58
N VAL A 8 10.91 34.62 -30.08
CA VAL A 8 11.51 33.29 -30.08
C VAL A 8 12.02 32.89 -28.68
N LEU A 9 12.49 33.84 -27.88
CA LEU A 9 12.90 33.57 -26.49
C LEU A 9 11.70 33.27 -25.55
N ALA A 10 10.55 33.90 -25.80
CA ALA A 10 9.34 33.63 -25.03
C ALA A 10 8.73 32.25 -25.32
N ALA A 11 8.90 31.74 -26.54
CA ALA A 11 8.44 30.41 -26.92
C ALA A 11 9.32 29.26 -26.36
N MET A 12 10.59 29.53 -26.06
CA MET A 12 11.48 28.52 -25.47
C MET A 12 11.30 28.36 -23.95
N MET A 13 10.72 29.35 -23.25
CA MET A 13 10.48 29.21 -21.82
C MET A 13 9.14 28.55 -21.47
N ALA A 14 8.26 28.35 -22.43
CA ALA A 14 7.00 27.61 -22.22
C ALA A 14 7.15 26.09 -22.31
N GLY A 15 8.32 25.59 -22.67
CA GLY A 15 8.61 24.15 -22.86
C GLY A 15 9.19 23.43 -21.64
N LEU A 16 9.46 24.15 -20.53
CA LEU A 16 9.84 23.54 -19.25
C LEU A 16 8.59 23.28 -18.41
N CYS A 17 7.57 22.70 -19.03
CA CYS A 17 6.49 22.10 -18.26
C CYS A 17 7.08 20.88 -17.54
N ALA A 18 7.15 20.99 -16.22
CA ALA A 18 7.49 19.95 -15.29
C ALA A 18 6.98 18.58 -15.80
N CYS A 19 7.89 17.72 -16.20
CA CYS A 19 7.65 16.29 -16.09
C CYS A 19 7.57 15.99 -14.58
N SER A 20 6.45 16.32 -13.95
CA SER A 20 6.05 15.57 -12.79
C SER A 20 5.94 14.15 -13.32
N ALA A 21 6.83 13.27 -12.91
CA ALA A 21 6.73 11.85 -13.15
C ALA A 21 5.37 11.45 -12.57
N GLN A 22 4.35 11.38 -13.43
CA GLN A 22 3.07 10.80 -13.04
C GLN A 22 3.37 9.34 -12.75
N THR A 23 3.33 8.98 -11.47
CA THR A 23 3.41 7.59 -11.07
C THR A 23 2.26 6.87 -11.77
N VAL A 24 2.60 6.02 -12.73
CA VAL A 24 1.60 5.20 -13.42
C VAL A 24 1.23 4.08 -12.46
N TRP A 25 -0.04 3.99 -12.13
CA TRP A 25 -0.57 2.98 -11.23
C TRP A 25 -1.19 1.86 -12.05
N GLU A 26 -0.77 0.64 -11.77
CA GLU A 26 -1.42 -0.56 -12.31
C GLU A 26 -2.43 -1.10 -11.30
N THR A 27 -3.54 -1.62 -11.80
CA THR A 27 -4.51 -2.34 -10.97
C THR A 27 -4.05 -3.77 -10.85
N VAL A 28 -3.66 -4.15 -9.65
CA VAL A 28 -3.29 -5.52 -9.34
C VAL A 28 -4.43 -6.17 -8.58
N GLY A 29 -4.95 -7.24 -9.14
CA GLY A 29 -5.82 -8.14 -8.40
C GLY A 29 -4.94 -8.96 -7.47
N GLY A 30 -5.03 -8.74 -6.17
CA GLY A 30 -4.37 -9.53 -5.14
C GLY A 30 -4.94 -10.95 -5.14
N GLY A 31 -4.73 -11.69 -6.24
CA GLY A 31 -5.38 -12.96 -6.52
C GLY A 31 -4.72 -14.18 -5.90
N CYS A 32 -3.97 -14.07 -4.81
CA CYS A 32 -3.28 -15.22 -4.24
C CYS A 32 -4.13 -16.14 -3.37
N VAL A 33 -5.40 -15.84 -3.13
CA VAL A 33 -6.22 -16.62 -2.19
C VAL A 33 -7.25 -17.51 -2.90
N ARG A 34 -6.99 -17.86 -4.13
CA ARG A 34 -8.01 -18.54 -4.95
C ARG A 34 -8.38 -19.93 -4.51
N GLU A 35 -7.60 -20.64 -3.70
CA GLU A 35 -7.82 -22.09 -3.58
C GLU A 35 -7.84 -22.67 -2.17
N SER A 36 -7.31 -22.02 -1.14
CA SER A 36 -7.17 -22.75 0.14
C SER A 36 -8.16 -22.37 1.24
N ASP A 37 -8.73 -21.18 1.22
CA ASP A 37 -9.42 -20.66 2.42
C ASP A 37 -10.88 -20.24 2.23
N GLY A 38 -11.49 -20.48 1.06
CA GLY A 38 -12.89 -20.14 0.81
C GLY A 38 -13.16 -18.62 0.90
N ALA A 39 -12.16 -17.79 0.66
CA ALA A 39 -12.35 -16.34 0.61
C ALA A 39 -13.27 -15.97 -0.56
N SER A 40 -14.31 -15.20 -0.27
CA SER A 40 -15.30 -14.75 -1.26
C SER A 40 -14.85 -13.52 -2.04
N SER A 41 -13.75 -12.91 -1.65
CA SER A 41 -13.25 -11.67 -2.23
C SER A 41 -11.74 -11.69 -2.40
N VAL A 42 -11.25 -10.89 -3.33
CA VAL A 42 -9.82 -10.63 -3.57
C VAL A 42 -9.51 -9.15 -3.31
N ILE A 43 -8.28 -8.87 -2.88
CA ILE A 43 -7.80 -7.50 -2.71
C ILE A 43 -7.44 -6.96 -4.10
N CYS A 44 -8.06 -5.85 -4.51
CA CYS A 44 -7.66 -5.07 -5.65
C CYS A 44 -7.03 -3.77 -5.17
N VAL A 45 -5.84 -3.46 -5.69
CA VAL A 45 -5.10 -2.25 -5.34
C VAL A 45 -4.32 -1.76 -6.55
N ARG A 46 -4.20 -0.44 -6.72
CA ARG A 46 -3.32 0.15 -7.72
C ARG A 46 -1.91 0.21 -7.16
N LEU A 47 -0.97 -0.44 -7.83
CA LEU A 47 0.44 -0.42 -7.45
C LEU A 47 1.21 0.70 -8.16
N PRO A 48 2.27 1.24 -7.52
CA PRO A 48 3.26 2.05 -8.23
C PRO A 48 3.89 1.26 -9.38
N GLN A 49 4.20 1.95 -10.48
CA GLN A 49 4.80 1.32 -11.67
C GLN A 49 6.17 0.66 -11.38
N ASP A 50 6.89 1.16 -10.39
CA ASP A 50 8.20 0.66 -9.96
C ASP A 50 8.12 -0.45 -8.90
N ALA A 51 6.91 -0.88 -8.51
CA ALA A 51 6.72 -2.01 -7.62
C ALA A 51 6.94 -3.33 -8.37
N VAL A 52 7.80 -4.17 -7.83
CA VAL A 52 8.13 -5.48 -8.37
C VAL A 52 7.61 -6.56 -7.43
N GLU A 53 6.84 -7.51 -7.96
CA GLU A 53 6.35 -8.65 -7.19
C GLU A 53 7.50 -9.59 -6.82
N GLU A 54 7.59 -9.94 -5.54
CA GLU A 54 8.49 -10.98 -5.08
C GLU A 54 7.83 -12.36 -5.22
N VAL A 55 8.43 -13.20 -6.04
CA VAL A 55 7.93 -14.56 -6.27
C VAL A 55 8.48 -15.49 -5.20
N PHE A 56 7.63 -15.91 -4.26
CA PHE A 56 7.97 -16.95 -3.28
C PHE A 56 7.59 -18.34 -3.79
N ALA A 57 8.39 -19.35 -3.40
CA ALA A 57 8.11 -20.75 -3.74
C ALA A 57 6.81 -21.27 -3.09
N GLU A 58 6.41 -20.69 -1.97
CA GLU A 58 5.15 -20.98 -1.30
C GLU A 58 4.12 -19.91 -1.62
N ARG A 59 3.20 -20.22 -2.53
CA ARG A 59 2.03 -19.37 -2.81
C ARG A 59 1.06 -19.52 -1.66
N GLY A 60 1.01 -18.51 -0.81
CA GLY A 60 0.06 -18.42 0.30
C GLY A 60 -0.93 -17.27 0.12
N ALA A 61 -1.70 -17.03 1.16
CA ALA A 61 -2.62 -15.89 1.25
C ALA A 61 -1.90 -14.51 1.32
N ARG A 62 -0.65 -14.43 0.86
CA ARG A 62 0.21 -13.25 0.98
C ARG A 62 0.96 -12.98 -0.33
N GLN A 63 0.92 -11.73 -0.79
CA GLN A 63 1.75 -11.22 -1.88
C GLN A 63 2.61 -10.06 -1.38
N ILE A 64 3.83 -9.98 -1.87
CA ILE A 64 4.78 -8.93 -1.51
C ILE A 64 5.26 -8.25 -2.79
N TYR A 65 5.27 -6.93 -2.75
CA TYR A 65 5.81 -6.07 -3.80
C TYR A 65 6.83 -5.14 -3.18
N THR A 66 7.99 -5.01 -3.81
CA THR A 66 9.07 -4.15 -3.33
C THR A 66 9.45 -3.12 -4.38
N GLN A 67 9.90 -1.97 -3.92
CA GLN A 67 10.62 -1.03 -4.77
C GLN A 67 12.10 -1.48 -4.86
N PRO A 68 12.65 -1.67 -6.07
CA PRO A 68 14.07 -1.96 -6.23
C PRO A 68 14.94 -0.92 -5.52
N GLY A 69 15.92 -1.39 -4.76
CA GLY A 69 16.78 -0.52 -3.94
C GLY A 69 16.29 -0.28 -2.50
N GLY A 70 15.25 -0.99 -2.05
CA GLY A 70 14.85 -1.02 -0.65
C GLY A 70 14.03 0.19 -0.17
N GLY A 71 13.39 0.92 -1.09
CA GLY A 71 12.61 2.11 -0.75
C GLY A 71 11.34 1.78 0.05
N TYR A 72 10.41 1.03 -0.54
CA TYR A 72 9.19 0.60 0.14
C TYR A 72 8.90 -0.89 -0.09
N GLU A 73 8.04 -1.43 0.77
CA GLU A 73 7.44 -2.75 0.62
C GLU A 73 5.91 -2.63 0.77
N ILE A 74 5.19 -3.35 -0.07
CA ILE A 74 3.73 -3.47 -0.04
C ILE A 74 3.39 -4.93 0.16
N VAL A 75 2.54 -5.24 1.13
CA VAL A 75 2.09 -6.60 1.41
C VAL A 75 0.57 -6.65 1.37
N THR A 76 0.01 -7.52 0.54
CA THR A 76 -1.39 -7.90 0.62
C THR A 76 -1.51 -9.26 1.29
N GLN A 77 -2.49 -9.40 2.19
CA GLN A 77 -2.65 -10.62 2.96
C GLN A 77 -4.11 -10.86 3.31
N VAL A 78 -4.55 -12.12 3.24
CA VAL A 78 -5.86 -12.54 3.74
C VAL A 78 -5.67 -13.38 4.97
N LEU A 79 -6.45 -13.08 6.00
CA LEU A 79 -6.44 -13.73 7.31
C LEU A 79 -7.83 -14.25 7.63
N PRO A 80 -7.97 -15.30 8.43
CA PRO A 80 -9.26 -15.68 9.01
C PRO A 80 -9.86 -14.51 9.79
N ALA A 81 -11.19 -14.38 9.78
CA ALA A 81 -11.88 -13.37 10.58
C ALA A 81 -11.57 -13.57 12.07
N ALA A 82 -11.20 -12.49 12.71
CA ALA A 82 -10.88 -12.45 14.13
C ALA A 82 -11.22 -11.08 14.73
N SER A 83 -11.10 -10.94 16.04
CA SER A 83 -11.26 -9.64 16.67
C SER A 83 -10.18 -8.65 16.16
N MET A 84 -10.51 -7.38 16.16
CA MET A 84 -9.56 -6.30 15.82
C MET A 84 -8.23 -6.45 16.58
N GLN A 85 -8.30 -6.77 17.87
CA GLN A 85 -7.11 -6.99 18.73
C GLN A 85 -6.23 -8.12 18.21
N SER A 86 -6.86 -9.25 17.82
CA SER A 86 -6.12 -10.41 17.29
C SER A 86 -5.48 -10.11 15.95
N VAL A 87 -6.20 -9.43 15.05
CA VAL A 87 -5.70 -9.04 13.73
C VAL A 87 -4.53 -8.06 13.85
N VAL A 88 -4.68 -7.01 14.68
CA VAL A 88 -3.60 -6.04 14.93
C VAL A 88 -2.37 -6.73 15.47
N ARG A 89 -2.51 -7.62 16.47
CA ARG A 89 -1.39 -8.37 17.04
C ARG A 89 -0.73 -9.29 15.99
N SER A 90 -1.52 -9.99 15.19
CA SER A 90 -1.00 -10.88 14.15
C SER A 90 -0.18 -10.15 13.09
N LEU A 91 -0.59 -8.94 12.69
CA LEU A 91 0.07 -8.15 11.65
C LEU A 91 1.26 -7.34 12.16
N SER A 92 1.16 -6.77 13.36
CA SER A 92 2.16 -5.83 13.90
C SER A 92 3.07 -6.42 14.98
N GLY A 93 2.64 -7.49 15.64
CA GLY A 93 3.28 -8.01 16.85
C GLY A 93 2.93 -7.24 18.13
N PHE A 94 2.18 -6.13 18.04
CA PHE A 94 1.81 -5.29 19.17
C PHE A 94 0.37 -5.54 19.63
N ASP A 95 0.10 -5.29 20.91
CA ASP A 95 -1.28 -5.20 21.39
C ASP A 95 -1.97 -3.98 20.79
N ALA A 96 -3.25 -4.12 20.41
CA ALA A 96 -4.01 -3.01 19.85
C ALA A 96 -4.11 -1.79 20.77
N SER A 97 -4.06 -2.01 22.10
CA SER A 97 -4.01 -0.93 23.11
C SER A 97 -2.70 -0.12 23.09
N ALA A 98 -1.63 -0.67 22.54
CA ALA A 98 -0.35 0.02 22.37
C ALA A 98 -0.27 0.83 21.08
N LEU A 99 -1.24 0.69 20.19
CA LEU A 99 -1.30 1.37 18.89
C LEU A 99 -2.52 2.28 18.82
N ARG A 100 -2.40 3.32 17.97
CA ARG A 100 -3.55 4.13 17.60
C ARG A 100 -4.27 3.46 16.44
N VAL A 101 -5.40 2.80 16.72
CA VAL A 101 -6.24 2.16 15.70
C VAL A 101 -7.43 3.06 15.40
N TYR A 102 -7.60 3.39 14.13
CA TYR A 102 -8.77 4.10 13.61
C TYR A 102 -9.73 3.08 13.03
N GLU A 103 -10.98 3.14 13.50
CA GLU A 103 -12.05 2.29 13.01
C GLU A 103 -13.04 3.12 12.17
N SER A 104 -13.44 2.57 11.02
CA SER A 104 -14.42 3.14 10.09
C SER A 104 -15.21 2.02 9.41
N GLY A 105 -16.02 2.38 8.41
CA GLY A 105 -16.87 1.42 7.71
C GLY A 105 -18.19 1.13 8.43
N SER A 106 -18.81 0.00 8.13
CA SER A 106 -20.06 -0.44 8.74
C SER A 106 -19.83 -1.58 9.75
N ARG A 107 -20.86 -1.90 10.54
CA ARG A 107 -20.78 -3.06 11.47
C ARG A 107 -20.54 -4.39 10.75
N SER A 108 -21.08 -4.56 9.54
CA SER A 108 -20.90 -5.76 8.73
C SER A 108 -19.59 -5.78 7.94
N ARG A 109 -18.95 -4.61 7.80
CA ARG A 109 -17.70 -4.45 7.06
C ARG A 109 -16.84 -3.37 7.73
N PRO A 110 -16.32 -3.64 8.94
CA PRO A 110 -15.43 -2.70 9.61
C PRO A 110 -14.10 -2.58 8.87
N VAL A 111 -13.55 -1.37 8.93
CA VAL A 111 -12.24 -1.04 8.36
C VAL A 111 -11.37 -0.51 9.48
N TRP A 112 -10.19 -1.11 9.66
CA TRP A 112 -9.21 -0.70 10.67
C TRP A 112 -7.97 -0.14 9.99
N GLN A 113 -7.45 0.97 10.51
CA GLN A 113 -6.19 1.55 10.04
C GLN A 113 -5.30 1.82 11.25
N PHE A 114 -4.04 1.41 11.15
CA PHE A 114 -3.06 1.58 12.22
C PHE A 114 -1.64 1.64 11.63
N ALA A 115 -0.71 2.12 12.45
CA ALA A 115 0.69 2.19 12.10
C ALA A 115 1.56 1.77 13.27
N TRP A 116 2.73 1.22 12.98
CA TRP A 116 3.73 0.85 13.96
C TRP A 116 5.13 1.04 13.40
N TYR A 117 6.08 1.02 14.29
CA TYR A 117 7.50 1.07 13.97
C TYR A 117 8.15 -0.26 14.38
N ALA A 118 9.00 -0.80 13.54
CA ALA A 118 9.82 -1.94 13.85
C ALA A 118 11.28 -1.64 13.53
N ALA A 119 12.15 -1.83 14.52
CA ALA A 119 13.60 -1.76 14.33
C ALA A 119 14.10 -3.10 13.79
N SER A 120 15.11 -3.05 12.93
CA SER A 120 15.90 -4.20 12.48
C SER A 120 17.37 -3.83 12.45
N ASP A 121 18.25 -4.81 12.25
CA ASP A 121 19.69 -4.60 12.12
C ASP A 121 20.05 -3.74 10.89
N GLU A 122 19.15 -3.70 9.89
CA GLU A 122 19.29 -2.89 8.66
C GLU A 122 18.70 -1.46 8.80
N GLY A 123 18.21 -1.13 9.98
CA GLY A 123 17.53 0.14 10.27
C GLY A 123 16.06 -0.03 10.60
N GLY A 124 15.39 1.06 11.00
CA GLY A 124 13.99 1.08 11.34
C GLY A 124 13.09 1.22 10.12
N ARG A 125 11.89 0.64 10.19
CA ARG A 125 10.84 0.83 9.19
C ARG A 125 9.53 1.26 9.85
N LEU A 126 8.86 2.20 9.21
CA LEU A 126 7.51 2.59 9.57
C LEU A 126 6.53 1.77 8.73
N TYR A 127 5.64 1.09 9.41
CA TYR A 127 4.57 0.29 8.82
C TYR A 127 3.24 1.00 8.97
N ARG A 128 2.43 0.97 7.93
CA ARG A 128 1.03 1.43 7.92
C ARG A 128 0.18 0.31 7.38
N CYS A 129 -0.97 0.07 7.98
CA CYS A 129 -1.85 -1.03 7.59
C CYS A 129 -3.30 -0.57 7.50
N LYS A 130 -4.01 -1.06 6.47
CA LYS A 130 -5.46 -0.98 6.33
C LYS A 130 -6.00 -2.39 6.25
N VAL A 131 -6.99 -2.69 7.06
CA VAL A 131 -7.69 -3.99 7.08
C VAL A 131 -9.16 -3.75 6.82
N ILE A 132 -9.72 -4.55 5.92
CA ILE A 132 -11.17 -4.63 5.69
C ILE A 132 -11.62 -6.01 6.19
N SER A 133 -12.53 -6.05 7.15
CA SER A 133 -13.12 -7.31 7.63
C SER A 133 -14.44 -7.56 6.91
N GLU A 134 -14.57 -8.71 6.27
CA GLU A 134 -15.76 -9.08 5.51
C GLU A 134 -16.00 -10.60 5.58
N GLY A 135 -17.20 -10.98 6.05
CA GLY A 135 -17.56 -12.38 6.18
C GLY A 135 -16.63 -13.14 7.13
N ALA A 136 -16.05 -14.22 6.64
CA ALA A 136 -15.14 -15.08 7.39
C ALA A 136 -13.66 -14.67 7.27
N HIS A 137 -13.36 -13.53 6.67
CA HIS A 137 -11.98 -13.11 6.37
C HIS A 137 -11.69 -11.65 6.71
N CYS A 138 -10.42 -11.37 6.97
CA CYS A 138 -9.84 -10.04 7.08
C CYS A 138 -8.82 -9.86 5.95
N TYR A 139 -8.97 -8.80 5.19
CA TYR A 139 -8.15 -8.45 4.02
C TYR A 139 -7.24 -7.30 4.42
N ALA A 140 -5.94 -7.56 4.49
CA ALA A 140 -4.96 -6.60 4.96
C ALA A 140 -4.06 -6.11 3.83
N LEU A 141 -3.84 -4.81 3.80
CA LEU A 141 -2.86 -4.12 2.96
C LEU A 141 -1.89 -3.40 3.89
N THR A 142 -0.63 -3.78 3.84
CA THR A 142 0.44 -3.17 4.62
C THR A 142 1.43 -2.48 3.68
N PHE A 143 1.79 -1.27 4.01
CA PHE A 143 2.85 -0.50 3.37
C PHE A 143 3.95 -0.23 4.39
N SER A 144 5.22 -0.45 4.02
CA SER A 144 6.34 -0.08 4.88
C SER A 144 7.42 0.67 4.11
N ALA A 145 8.08 1.59 4.80
CA ALA A 145 9.20 2.34 4.25
C ALA A 145 10.26 2.59 5.34
N PRO A 146 11.54 2.82 4.97
CA PRO A 146 12.60 3.14 5.92
C PRO A 146 12.23 4.39 6.75
N GLU A 147 12.55 4.39 8.04
CA GLU A 147 12.29 5.51 8.95
C GLU A 147 12.86 6.84 8.43
N GLY A 148 14.07 6.80 7.88
CA GLY A 148 14.76 7.98 7.35
C GLY A 148 14.18 8.57 6.07
N SER A 149 13.15 7.92 5.47
CA SER A 149 12.52 8.41 4.23
C SER A 149 11.63 9.66 4.43
N GLY A 150 11.32 10.03 5.68
CA GLY A 150 10.47 11.17 6.00
C GLY A 150 9.11 11.08 5.33
N THR A 151 8.73 12.15 4.61
CA THR A 151 7.44 12.22 3.87
C THR A 151 7.53 11.73 2.42
N ALA A 152 8.68 11.21 1.98
CA ALA A 152 8.90 10.85 0.58
C ALA A 152 7.86 9.87 0.03
N TYR A 153 7.36 8.97 0.88
CA TYR A 153 6.37 7.96 0.49
C TYR A 153 4.96 8.20 1.04
N ASP A 154 4.68 9.35 1.65
CA ASP A 154 3.35 9.62 2.23
C ASP A 154 2.26 9.64 1.16
N THR A 155 2.51 10.28 0.02
CA THR A 155 1.58 10.31 -1.11
C THR A 155 1.35 8.91 -1.67
N THR A 156 2.42 8.15 -1.89
CA THR A 156 2.35 6.76 -2.36
C THR A 156 1.49 5.89 -1.43
N ALA A 157 1.74 5.97 -0.13
CA ALA A 157 0.96 5.22 0.85
C ALA A 157 -0.52 5.66 0.87
N ALA A 158 -0.79 6.96 0.80
CA ALA A 158 -2.17 7.48 0.79
C ALA A 158 -2.95 7.03 -0.46
N GLU A 159 -2.35 7.10 -1.64
CA GLU A 159 -2.95 6.66 -2.89
C GLU A 159 -3.18 5.13 -2.89
N LEU A 160 -2.20 4.36 -2.42
CA LEU A 160 -2.30 2.91 -2.26
C LEU A 160 -3.52 2.54 -1.38
N PHE A 161 -3.62 3.10 -0.18
CA PHE A 161 -4.72 2.81 0.74
C PHE A 161 -6.08 3.30 0.23
N SER A 162 -6.13 4.42 -0.48
CA SER A 162 -7.37 4.92 -1.08
C SER A 162 -7.86 4.03 -2.22
N SER A 163 -6.94 3.38 -2.93
CA SER A 163 -7.25 2.50 -4.07
C SER A 163 -7.67 1.09 -3.66
N MET A 164 -7.46 0.70 -2.39
CA MET A 164 -7.77 -0.65 -1.92
C MET A 164 -9.28 -0.91 -1.93
N GLU A 165 -9.66 -1.90 -2.71
CA GLU A 165 -11.04 -2.39 -2.87
C GLU A 165 -11.06 -3.92 -2.74
N LEU A 166 -12.23 -4.47 -2.36
CA LEU A 166 -12.49 -5.91 -2.44
C LEU A 166 -13.41 -6.19 -3.62
N GLN A 167 -13.01 -7.14 -4.45
CA GLN A 167 -13.82 -7.64 -5.56
C GLN A 167 -14.16 -9.11 -5.33
N PRO A 168 -15.31 -9.60 -5.83
CA PRO A 168 -15.65 -11.03 -5.76
C PRO A 168 -14.52 -11.87 -6.37
N ALA A 169 -14.21 -13.01 -5.72
CA ALA A 169 -13.19 -13.96 -6.17
C ALA A 169 -13.64 -14.78 -7.38
#